data_d41d25f7917f225f6fdb0057cada8f0a
#
_entry.id   d41d25f7917f225f6fdb0057cada8f0a
#
_cell.length_a   1.000
_cell.length_b   1.000
_cell.length_c   1.000
_cell.angle_alpha   90.00
_cell.angle_beta   90.00
_cell.angle_gamma   90.00
#
_symmetry.space_group_name_H-M   'P 1'
#
loop_
_entity.id
_entity.type
_entity.pdbx_description
1 polymer ?
#
loop_
_entity_poly.entity_id
_entity_poly.type
_entity_poly.pdbx_seq_one_letter_code
_entity_poly.pdbx_strand_id
1 'polypeptide(L)'
;FPFNLRWTLKLWRAAFLTDPETEPVDGRSDIWNRGRELARGAAHCGACHTGRNIVGARITSSFYAGNDALPGGDHAPSIRLEDLIDRGWTVDSLVYALETGITPSGDVLGGGMGEVVQYSTSFLTPEDRLAIATYLMDPEDEDWVRE
;
A
#
# COMPACT_ATOMS: atom_id res chain seq x y z
N PHE A 1 8.54 30.79 -2.27
CA PHE A 1 8.08 30.99 -0.90
C PHE A 1 6.63 30.53 -0.80
N PRO A 2 6.23 29.69 0.20
CA PRO A 2 7.02 29.26 1.38
C PRO A 2 7.75 27.92 1.20
N PHE A 3 7.66 27.23 0.06
CA PHE A 3 8.11 25.83 -0.15
C PHE A 3 9.63 25.62 -0.08
N ASN A 4 10.42 26.68 -0.08
CA ASN A 4 11.87 26.64 0.12
C ASN A 4 12.30 26.64 1.60
N LEU A 5 11.37 26.75 2.54
CA LEU A 5 11.65 26.82 3.97
C LEU A 5 11.71 25.39 4.57
N ARG A 6 12.85 24.75 4.49
CA ARG A 6 13.04 23.35 4.93
C ARG A 6 12.71 23.08 6.40
N TRP A 7 12.79 24.11 7.28
CA TRP A 7 12.45 23.94 8.69
C TRP A 7 10.96 23.63 8.90
N THR A 8 10.08 24.11 8.00
CA THR A 8 8.64 23.80 8.06
C THR A 8 8.37 22.30 7.88
N LEU A 9 9.22 21.58 7.14
CA LEU A 9 9.14 20.13 6.98
C LEU A 9 9.38 19.39 8.30
N LYS A 10 10.18 19.96 9.23
CA LYS A 10 10.38 19.36 10.56
C LYS A 10 9.09 19.40 11.37
N LEU A 11 8.37 20.54 11.30
CA LEU A 11 7.07 20.67 11.98
C LEU A 11 6.03 19.75 11.35
N TRP A 12 5.98 19.70 10.02
CA TRP A 12 5.07 18.82 9.29
C TRP A 12 5.35 17.33 9.63
N ARG A 13 6.61 16.93 9.65
CA ARG A 13 7.00 15.57 10.05
C ARG A 13 6.58 15.25 11.48
N ALA A 14 6.82 16.16 12.41
CA ALA A 14 6.44 15.97 13.80
C ALA A 14 4.91 15.87 14.00
N ALA A 15 4.13 16.52 13.13
CA ALA A 15 2.68 16.51 13.21
C ALA A 15 2.01 15.31 12.50
N PHE A 16 2.65 14.74 11.46
CA PHE A 16 2.00 13.80 10.55
C PHE A 16 2.78 12.50 10.28
N LEU A 17 4.00 12.38 10.74
CA LEU A 17 4.74 11.12 10.63
C LEU A 17 4.89 10.49 12.00
N THR A 18 4.44 9.25 12.11
CA THR A 18 4.74 8.34 13.22
C THR A 18 6.07 7.64 12.98
N ASP A 19 6.66 7.09 14.03
CA ASP A 19 7.83 6.24 13.89
C ASP A 19 7.49 4.99 13.05
N PRO A 20 8.45 4.49 12.25
CA PRO A 20 8.23 3.27 11.47
C PRO A 20 7.88 2.09 12.40
N GLU A 21 6.80 1.40 12.09
CA GLU A 21 6.44 0.17 12.77
C GLU A 21 7.33 -0.98 12.26
N THR A 22 8.44 -1.20 12.96
CA THR A 22 9.46 -2.20 12.58
C THR A 22 9.33 -3.51 13.35
N GLU A 23 8.64 -3.48 14.48
CA GLU A 23 8.48 -4.67 15.31
C GLU A 23 7.42 -5.62 14.73
N PRO A 24 7.70 -6.94 14.73
CA PRO A 24 6.70 -7.93 14.36
C PRO A 24 5.46 -7.85 15.28
N VAL A 25 4.30 -8.12 14.72
CA VAL A 25 3.06 -8.23 15.48
C VAL A 25 2.98 -9.62 16.12
N ASP A 26 2.84 -9.66 17.44
CA ASP A 26 2.72 -10.88 18.20
C ASP A 26 1.46 -11.68 17.79
N GLY A 27 1.63 -13.00 17.62
CA GLY A 27 0.53 -13.88 17.23
C GLY A 27 0.29 -13.98 15.72
N ARG A 28 0.98 -13.17 14.92
CA ARG A 28 0.97 -13.25 13.45
C ARG A 28 2.08 -14.16 12.93
N SER A 29 1.86 -14.74 11.75
CA SER A 29 2.88 -15.58 11.11
C SER A 29 4.04 -14.73 10.58
N ASP A 30 5.21 -15.34 10.40
CA ASP A 30 6.39 -14.67 9.84
C ASP A 30 6.14 -14.15 8.44
N ILE A 31 5.38 -14.87 7.61
CA ILE A 31 5.03 -14.45 6.27
C ILE A 31 4.12 -13.22 6.27
N TRP A 32 3.17 -13.16 7.22
CA TRP A 32 2.31 -12.00 7.39
C TRP A 32 3.10 -10.77 7.84
N ASN A 33 3.96 -10.93 8.87
CA ASN A 33 4.82 -9.86 9.36
C ASN A 33 5.77 -9.34 8.26
N ARG A 34 6.31 -10.25 7.43
CA ARG A 34 7.11 -9.87 6.27
C ARG A 34 6.32 -9.08 5.24
N GLY A 35 5.08 -9.50 4.97
CA GLY A 35 4.17 -8.79 4.07
C GLY A 35 3.84 -7.38 4.55
N ARG A 36 3.56 -7.24 5.84
CA ARG A 36 3.33 -5.95 6.50
C ARG A 36 4.55 -5.02 6.38
N GLU A 37 5.74 -5.52 6.71
CA GLU A 37 7.00 -4.78 6.56
C GLU A 37 7.19 -4.26 5.13
N LEU A 38 6.98 -5.12 4.13
CA LEU A 38 7.13 -4.77 2.73
C LEU A 38 6.07 -3.78 2.27
N ALA A 39 4.80 -4.06 2.51
CA ALA A 39 3.68 -3.23 2.02
C ALA A 39 3.65 -1.83 2.66
N ARG A 40 3.97 -1.74 3.95
CA ARG A 40 4.01 -0.45 4.69
C ARG A 40 5.36 0.25 4.56
N GLY A 41 6.44 -0.49 4.35
CA GLY A 41 7.81 -0.01 4.25
C GLY A 41 8.29 0.14 2.80
N ALA A 42 9.06 -0.84 2.32
CA ALA A 42 9.80 -0.73 1.05
C ALA A 42 8.91 -0.56 -0.19
N ALA A 43 7.79 -1.27 -0.27
CA ALA A 43 6.84 -1.15 -1.37
C ALA A 43 5.89 0.06 -1.21
N HIS A 44 5.80 0.64 0.00
CA HIS A 44 5.05 1.86 0.35
C HIS A 44 3.67 1.98 -0.31
N CYS A 45 2.90 0.90 -0.39
CA CYS A 45 1.61 0.82 -1.08
C CYS A 45 0.64 1.94 -0.65
N GLY A 46 0.63 2.28 0.65
CA GLY A 46 -0.16 3.39 1.18
C GLY A 46 0.22 4.77 0.66
N ALA A 47 1.34 4.94 -0.04
CA ALA A 47 1.70 6.23 -0.64
C ALA A 47 0.73 6.61 -1.77
N CYS A 48 0.26 5.62 -2.54
CA CYS A 48 -0.72 5.76 -3.61
C CYS A 48 -2.12 5.35 -3.17
N HIS A 49 -2.26 4.24 -2.44
CA HIS A 49 -3.55 3.65 -2.06
C HIS A 49 -4.19 4.26 -0.79
N THR A 50 -3.73 5.43 -0.34
CA THR A 50 -4.32 6.18 0.78
C THR A 50 -4.46 7.64 0.41
N GLY A 51 -5.66 8.19 0.60
CA GLY A 51 -5.94 9.60 0.35
C GLY A 51 -5.07 10.54 1.19
N ARG A 52 -4.94 11.80 0.75
CA ARG A 52 -4.17 12.83 1.45
C ARG A 52 -5.06 13.99 1.84
N ASN A 53 -4.75 14.58 2.98
CA ASN A 53 -5.38 15.84 3.41
C ASN A 53 -4.81 17.06 2.64
N ILE A 54 -5.36 18.23 2.91
CA ILE A 54 -4.99 19.50 2.24
C ILE A 54 -3.53 19.91 2.45
N VAL A 55 -2.84 19.36 3.45
CA VAL A 55 -1.41 19.61 3.70
C VAL A 55 -0.52 18.47 3.20
N GLY A 56 -1.08 17.55 2.41
CA GLY A 56 -0.36 16.45 1.76
C GLY A 56 -0.05 15.24 2.65
N ALA A 57 -0.50 15.24 3.90
CA ALA A 57 -0.35 14.09 4.79
C ALA A 57 -1.37 12.99 4.46
N ARG A 58 -0.97 11.72 4.61
CA ARG A 58 -1.89 10.57 4.47
C ARG A 58 -3.00 10.66 5.53
N ILE A 59 -4.22 10.32 5.13
CA ILE A 59 -5.36 10.22 6.05
C ILE A 59 -5.35 8.81 6.63
N THR A 60 -4.82 8.65 7.84
CA THR A 60 -4.61 7.34 8.48
C THR A 60 -5.92 6.60 8.74
N SER A 61 -7.00 7.31 9.09
CA SER A 61 -8.34 6.72 9.26
C SER A 61 -8.93 6.09 7.98
N SER A 62 -8.37 6.42 6.81
CA SER A 62 -8.72 5.83 5.51
C SER A 62 -7.53 5.11 4.86
N PHE A 63 -6.66 4.51 5.68
CA PHE A 63 -5.51 3.78 5.19
C PHE A 63 -5.93 2.68 4.23
N TYR A 64 -5.28 2.58 3.08
CA TYR A 64 -5.58 1.65 1.99
C TYR A 64 -6.96 1.77 1.32
N ALA A 65 -7.78 2.78 1.69
CA ALA A 65 -9.11 2.97 1.09
C ALA A 65 -9.10 3.58 -0.33
N GLY A 66 -7.93 3.71 -0.92
CA GLY A 66 -7.76 4.31 -2.24
C GLY A 66 -7.45 5.81 -2.21
N ASN A 67 -7.21 6.36 -3.40
CA ASN A 67 -6.92 7.78 -3.60
C ASN A 67 -7.31 8.21 -5.02
N ASP A 68 -8.27 9.11 -5.14
CA ASP A 68 -8.77 9.62 -6.41
C ASP A 68 -8.05 10.89 -6.89
N ALA A 69 -7.02 11.34 -6.17
CA ALA A 69 -6.32 12.58 -6.40
C ALA A 69 -4.80 12.39 -6.49
N LEU A 70 -4.36 11.41 -7.26
CA LEU A 70 -2.95 11.22 -7.55
C LEU A 70 -2.42 12.29 -8.53
N PRO A 71 -1.12 12.62 -8.48
CA PRO A 71 -0.50 13.49 -9.45
C PRO A 71 -0.74 13.01 -10.89
N GLY A 72 -1.04 13.94 -11.80
CA GLY A 72 -1.34 13.60 -13.19
C GLY A 72 -2.81 13.26 -13.46
N GLY A 73 -3.68 13.30 -12.46
CA GLY A 73 -5.10 12.94 -12.60
C GLY A 73 -5.35 11.44 -12.56
N ASP A 74 -4.36 10.69 -12.13
CA ASP A 74 -4.46 9.24 -11.92
C ASP A 74 -5.20 8.93 -10.62
N HIS A 75 -5.64 7.67 -10.45
CA HIS A 75 -6.31 7.21 -9.24
C HIS A 75 -5.76 5.84 -8.82
N ALA A 76 -5.77 5.56 -7.54
CA ALA A 76 -5.45 4.25 -6.99
C ALA A 76 -6.69 3.68 -6.28
N PRO A 77 -7.15 2.49 -6.64
CA PRO A 77 -8.31 1.89 -5.98
C PRO A 77 -7.98 1.49 -4.54
N SER A 78 -9.02 1.24 -3.75
CA SER A 78 -8.84 0.61 -2.43
C SER A 78 -8.18 -0.76 -2.56
N ILE A 79 -7.26 -1.04 -1.64
CA ILE A 79 -6.63 -2.36 -1.48
C ILE A 79 -6.95 -2.96 -0.10
N ARG A 80 -8.05 -2.54 0.52
CA ARG A 80 -8.61 -3.19 1.70
C ARG A 80 -9.17 -4.54 1.35
N LEU A 81 -9.15 -5.46 2.32
CA LEU A 81 -9.60 -6.84 2.16
C LEU A 81 -10.99 -6.94 1.52
N GLU A 82 -11.98 -6.24 2.09
CA GLU A 82 -13.36 -6.25 1.61
C GLU A 82 -13.47 -5.83 0.14
N ASP A 83 -12.81 -4.74 -0.24
CA ASP A 83 -12.82 -4.22 -1.62
C ASP A 83 -12.02 -5.11 -2.58
N LEU A 84 -10.98 -5.80 -2.10
CA LEU A 84 -10.25 -6.79 -2.89
C LEU A 84 -11.13 -8.01 -3.16
N ILE A 85 -11.80 -8.54 -2.15
CA ILE A 85 -12.72 -9.69 -2.28
C ILE A 85 -13.86 -9.35 -3.24
N ASP A 86 -14.50 -8.20 -3.07
CA ASP A 86 -15.62 -7.77 -3.92
C ASP A 86 -15.23 -7.64 -5.41
N ARG A 87 -13.96 -7.34 -5.68
CA ARG A 87 -13.40 -7.30 -7.04
C ARG A 87 -12.82 -8.64 -7.53
N GLY A 88 -13.01 -9.72 -6.76
CA GLY A 88 -12.59 -11.07 -7.13
C GLY A 88 -11.11 -11.35 -6.95
N TRP A 89 -10.38 -10.55 -6.16
CA TRP A 89 -8.99 -10.81 -5.84
C TRP A 89 -8.85 -11.99 -4.85
N THR A 90 -7.80 -12.75 -5.03
CA THR A 90 -7.35 -13.83 -4.13
C THR A 90 -5.86 -13.64 -3.87
N VAL A 91 -5.31 -14.34 -2.88
CA VAL A 91 -3.85 -14.37 -2.65
C VAL A 91 -3.10 -14.71 -3.94
N ASP A 92 -3.50 -15.77 -4.63
CA ASP A 92 -2.82 -16.22 -5.86
C ASP A 92 -2.90 -15.20 -6.99
N SER A 93 -4.06 -14.56 -7.19
CA SER A 93 -4.21 -13.53 -8.21
C SER A 93 -3.45 -12.25 -7.88
N LEU A 94 -3.31 -11.89 -6.59
CA LEU A 94 -2.46 -10.78 -6.16
C LEU A 94 -0.99 -11.08 -6.41
N VAL A 95 -0.50 -12.29 -6.05
CA VAL A 95 0.88 -12.72 -6.36
C VAL A 95 1.14 -12.62 -7.85
N TYR A 96 0.23 -13.13 -8.66
CA TYR A 96 0.34 -13.10 -10.13
C TYR A 96 0.33 -11.67 -10.68
N ALA A 97 -0.56 -10.81 -10.18
CA ALA A 97 -0.64 -9.42 -10.60
C ALA A 97 0.60 -8.59 -10.19
N LEU A 98 1.16 -8.84 -9.00
CA LEU A 98 2.40 -8.19 -8.55
C LEU A 98 3.61 -8.62 -9.40
N GLU A 99 3.57 -9.78 -10.04
CA GLU A 99 4.59 -10.26 -10.96
C GLU A 99 4.39 -9.77 -12.38
N THR A 100 3.18 -9.91 -12.90
CA THR A 100 2.88 -9.78 -14.34
C THR A 100 2.11 -8.54 -14.72
N GLY A 101 1.43 -7.91 -13.75
CA GLY A 101 0.49 -6.81 -14.00
C GLY A 101 -0.88 -7.24 -14.48
N ILE A 102 -1.21 -8.54 -14.50
CA ILE A 102 -2.49 -9.05 -14.99
C ILE A 102 -3.48 -9.19 -13.82
N THR A 103 -4.67 -8.61 -13.98
CA THR A 103 -5.74 -8.64 -12.99
C THR A 103 -6.53 -9.97 -13.03
N PRO A 104 -7.39 -10.28 -12.02
CA PRO A 104 -8.25 -11.48 -12.04
C PRO A 104 -9.19 -11.53 -13.24
N SER A 105 -9.58 -10.38 -13.80
CA SER A 105 -10.42 -10.29 -15.00
C SER A 105 -9.65 -10.49 -16.31
N GLY A 106 -8.32 -10.64 -16.26
CA GLY A 106 -7.47 -10.75 -17.45
C GLY A 106 -7.09 -9.41 -18.07
N ASP A 107 -7.42 -8.29 -17.43
CA ASP A 107 -6.98 -6.96 -17.83
C ASP A 107 -5.58 -6.65 -17.31
N VAL A 108 -4.99 -5.54 -17.74
CA VAL A 108 -3.64 -5.11 -17.35
C VAL A 108 -3.70 -3.93 -16.39
N LEU A 109 -2.90 -3.98 -15.33
CA LEU A 109 -2.72 -2.84 -14.44
C LEU A 109 -2.10 -1.68 -15.21
N GLY A 110 -2.84 -0.59 -15.33
CA GLY A 110 -2.44 0.62 -16.06
C GLY A 110 -1.84 1.69 -15.15
N GLY A 111 -1.52 2.85 -15.77
CA GLY A 111 -1.04 4.04 -15.07
C GLY A 111 0.16 3.78 -14.18
N GLY A 112 0.21 4.45 -13.04
CA GLY A 112 1.33 4.33 -12.09
C GLY A 112 1.53 2.91 -11.53
N MET A 113 0.45 2.10 -11.42
CA MET A 113 0.60 0.72 -10.93
C MET A 113 1.30 -0.18 -11.94
N GLY A 114 1.12 0.03 -13.25
CA GLY A 114 1.87 -0.67 -14.28
C GLY A 114 3.38 -0.41 -14.17
N GLU A 115 3.78 0.83 -13.88
CA GLU A 115 5.20 1.18 -13.63
C GLU A 115 5.73 0.52 -12.35
N VAL A 116 4.93 0.47 -11.29
CA VAL A 116 5.30 -0.22 -10.03
C VAL A 116 5.57 -1.70 -10.30
N VAL A 117 4.73 -2.38 -11.08
CA VAL A 117 4.99 -3.77 -11.46
C VAL A 117 6.26 -3.87 -12.28
N GLN A 118 6.35 -3.10 -13.34
CA GLN A 118 7.47 -3.19 -14.29
C GLN A 118 8.85 -2.91 -13.66
N TYR A 119 8.92 -1.97 -12.71
CA TYR A 119 10.21 -1.51 -12.16
C TYR A 119 10.43 -1.87 -10.68
N SER A 120 9.48 -2.56 -10.04
CA SER A 120 9.58 -2.90 -8.63
C SER A 120 9.08 -4.30 -8.32
N THR A 121 7.76 -4.56 -8.30
CA THR A 121 7.21 -5.80 -7.73
C THR A 121 7.51 -7.04 -8.54
N SER A 122 7.72 -6.93 -9.86
CA SER A 122 8.16 -8.07 -10.69
C SER A 122 9.55 -8.60 -10.31
N PHE A 123 10.39 -7.77 -9.68
CA PHE A 123 11.73 -8.16 -9.22
C PHE A 123 11.76 -8.70 -7.79
N LEU A 124 10.65 -8.67 -7.07
CA LEU A 124 10.56 -9.30 -5.76
C LEU A 124 10.68 -10.82 -5.90
N THR A 125 11.12 -11.47 -4.83
CA THR A 125 11.08 -12.93 -4.79
C THR A 125 9.62 -13.44 -4.76
N PRO A 126 9.34 -14.67 -5.19
CA PRO A 126 7.99 -15.24 -5.07
C PRO A 126 7.48 -15.21 -3.63
N GLU A 127 8.37 -15.44 -2.65
CA GLU A 127 8.07 -15.43 -1.22
C GLU A 127 7.67 -14.04 -0.74
N ASP A 128 8.34 -12.97 -1.20
CA ASP A 128 8.01 -11.59 -0.82
C ASP A 128 6.69 -11.14 -1.47
N ARG A 129 6.40 -11.54 -2.72
CA ARG A 129 5.07 -11.30 -3.33
C ARG A 129 3.96 -12.02 -2.59
N LEU A 130 4.21 -13.29 -2.20
CA LEU A 130 3.27 -14.07 -1.40
C LEU A 130 3.05 -13.42 -0.02
N ALA A 131 4.11 -12.92 0.60
CA ALA A 131 4.02 -12.21 1.87
C ALA A 131 3.13 -10.95 1.77
N ILE A 132 3.35 -10.11 0.76
CA ILE A 132 2.51 -8.91 0.53
C ILE A 132 1.04 -9.32 0.30
N ALA A 133 0.80 -10.33 -0.54
CA ALA A 133 -0.55 -10.80 -0.82
C ALA A 133 -1.23 -11.39 0.43
N THR A 134 -0.49 -12.13 1.25
CA THR A 134 -0.98 -12.68 2.52
C THR A 134 -1.38 -11.55 3.47
N TYR A 135 -0.55 -10.53 3.61
CA TYR A 135 -0.86 -9.37 4.46
C TYR A 135 -2.11 -8.63 4.00
N LEU A 136 -2.27 -8.37 2.69
CA LEU A 136 -3.42 -7.66 2.16
C LEU A 136 -4.73 -8.47 2.21
N MET A 137 -4.64 -9.79 2.21
CA MET A 137 -5.79 -10.71 2.21
C MET A 137 -6.03 -11.40 3.56
N ASP A 138 -5.42 -10.92 4.65
CA ASP A 138 -5.65 -11.48 5.99
C ASP A 138 -6.93 -10.89 6.60
N PRO A 139 -7.98 -11.70 6.81
CA PRO A 139 -9.26 -11.22 7.33
C PRO A 139 -9.21 -10.78 8.81
N GLU A 140 -8.16 -11.16 9.54
CA GLU A 140 -8.03 -10.83 10.96
C GLU A 140 -7.34 -9.48 11.19
N ASP A 141 -6.92 -8.79 10.11
CA ASP A 141 -6.16 -7.56 10.20
C ASP A 141 -7.04 -6.33 9.95
N GLU A 142 -7.61 -5.81 11.02
CA GLU A 142 -8.20 -4.47 11.05
C GLU A 142 -7.20 -3.38 11.49
N ASP A 143 -5.88 -3.62 11.35
CA ASP A 143 -4.85 -2.70 11.84
C ASP A 143 -4.93 -1.30 11.23
N TRP A 144 -5.58 -1.14 10.07
CA TRP A 144 -5.85 0.18 9.50
C TRP A 144 -7.03 0.92 10.13
N VAL A 145 -7.77 0.31 11.07
CA VAL A 145 -8.92 0.92 11.76
C VAL A 145 -8.52 1.53 13.11
N ARG A 146 -7.34 1.23 13.64
CA ARG A 146 -6.95 1.52 15.03
C ARG A 146 -6.01 2.71 15.23
N GLU A 147 -5.74 3.53 14.20
CA GLU A 147 -4.94 4.75 14.35
C GLU A 147 -5.75 6.04 14.24
#